data_7dd455329ef5cdd2e49694c0d425e955
#
_entry.id   7dd455329ef5cdd2e49694c0d425e955
#
_cell.length_a   1.000
_cell.length_b   1.000
_cell.length_c   1.000
_cell.angle_alpha   90.00
_cell.angle_beta   90.00
_cell.angle_gamma   90.00
#
_symmetry.space_group_name_H-M   'P 1'
#
loop_
_entity.id
_entity.type
_entity.pdbx_description
1 polymer ?
#
loop_
_entity_poly.entity_id
_entity_poly.type
_entity_poly.pdbx_seq_one_letter_code
_entity_poly.pdbx_strand_id
1 'polypeptide(L)'
;PLTTGQNNTLLGCQAGTSSSPSGALTGSNNRVVLGDNNVSHLYCADTSISSSDSRDKTDITDFTKGLDWIKALRPVTYRWDRRTWYGTDENPYGTPDGSKKRNQLHIGFLAQEALEVEKTNGYGSSKDDMLIVNLNDDDMSYGMKYERLVPVLVNAIKELSAEVEQLKPQLNN
;
A
#
# COMPACT_ATOMS: atom_id res chain seq x y z
N PRO A 1 20.33 -10.80 -2.65
CA PRO A 1 20.93 -10.82 -1.31
C PRO A 1 21.36 -9.42 -0.90
N LEU A 2 21.16 -9.10 0.38
CA LEU A 2 21.60 -7.84 0.98
C LEU A 2 23.13 -7.79 0.95
N THR A 3 23.69 -6.68 0.45
CA THR A 3 25.17 -6.53 0.30
C THR A 3 25.74 -5.49 1.24
N THR A 4 25.10 -4.34 1.40
CA THR A 4 25.60 -3.20 2.18
C THR A 4 24.58 -2.62 3.15
N GLY A 5 23.33 -3.06 3.12
CA GLY A 5 22.26 -2.54 3.97
C GLY A 5 22.41 -2.90 5.45
N GLN A 6 21.92 -2.02 6.32
CA GLN A 6 22.00 -2.15 7.79
C GLN A 6 20.61 -2.18 8.42
N ASN A 7 20.53 -2.76 9.64
CA ASN A 7 19.32 -2.83 10.46
C ASN A 7 18.14 -3.47 9.71
N ASN A 8 18.37 -4.59 9.00
CA ASN A 8 17.34 -5.33 8.30
C ASN A 8 17.03 -6.65 9.02
N THR A 9 15.75 -7.02 9.07
CA THR A 9 15.27 -8.31 9.51
C THR A 9 14.65 -9.04 8.33
N LEU A 10 15.30 -10.10 7.84
CA LEU A 10 14.83 -10.89 6.71
C LEU A 10 14.53 -12.30 7.22
N LEU A 11 13.27 -12.70 7.25
CA LEU A 11 12.82 -13.97 7.80
C LEU A 11 12.05 -14.76 6.75
N GLY A 12 12.50 -15.99 6.51
CA GLY A 12 11.86 -16.92 5.57
C GLY A 12 12.56 -17.02 4.23
N CYS A 13 12.03 -17.91 3.37
CA CYS A 13 12.58 -18.20 2.07
C CYS A 13 12.60 -16.96 1.20
N GLN A 14 13.71 -16.66 0.54
CA GLN A 14 13.90 -15.59 -0.40
C GLN A 14 13.50 -14.17 0.08
N ALA A 15 13.37 -13.96 1.40
CA ALA A 15 13.09 -12.65 1.95
C ALA A 15 14.16 -11.62 1.52
N GLY A 16 13.72 -10.46 1.01
CA GLY A 16 14.60 -9.39 0.52
C GLY A 16 15.27 -9.65 -0.83
N THR A 17 14.84 -10.66 -1.58
CA THR A 17 15.23 -10.86 -2.99
C THR A 17 14.17 -10.28 -3.93
N SER A 18 14.43 -10.29 -5.24
CA SER A 18 13.45 -9.92 -6.27
C SER A 18 12.16 -10.74 -6.23
N SER A 19 12.22 -11.95 -5.63
CA SER A 19 11.07 -12.82 -5.44
C SER A 19 10.22 -12.45 -4.21
N SER A 20 10.61 -11.48 -3.39
CA SER A 20 9.86 -11.06 -2.22
C SER A 20 8.98 -9.83 -2.50
N PRO A 21 7.96 -9.54 -1.66
CA PRO A 21 7.13 -8.35 -1.81
C PRO A 21 7.90 -7.02 -1.71
N SER A 22 9.08 -7.03 -1.07
CA SER A 22 9.94 -5.85 -0.96
C SER A 22 10.69 -5.51 -2.25
N GLY A 23 10.76 -6.44 -3.20
CA GLY A 23 11.77 -6.40 -4.25
C GLY A 23 13.17 -6.73 -3.69
N ALA A 24 14.19 -6.57 -4.54
CA ALA A 24 15.58 -6.83 -4.15
C ALA A 24 16.13 -5.73 -3.21
N LEU A 25 16.53 -6.12 -2.02
CA LEU A 25 17.14 -5.24 -1.03
C LEU A 25 18.67 -5.37 -1.11
N THR A 26 19.32 -4.63 -1.98
CA THR A 26 20.78 -4.69 -2.13
C THR A 26 21.52 -3.74 -1.17
N GLY A 27 21.07 -2.51 -1.04
CA GLY A 27 21.64 -1.48 -0.16
C GLY A 27 20.63 -0.84 0.79
N SER A 28 19.44 -1.38 0.90
CA SER A 28 18.36 -0.82 1.71
C SER A 28 18.60 -0.99 3.21
N ASN A 29 18.12 -0.06 4.01
CA ASN A 29 18.24 -0.08 5.47
C ASN A 29 16.87 -0.09 6.14
N ASN A 30 16.83 -0.56 7.41
CA ASN A 30 15.67 -0.46 8.29
C ASN A 30 14.41 -1.15 7.70
N ARG A 31 14.57 -2.36 7.18
CA ARG A 31 13.48 -3.15 6.60
C ARG A 31 13.21 -4.40 7.43
N VAL A 32 11.93 -4.75 7.54
CA VAL A 32 11.50 -6.08 7.99
C VAL A 32 10.79 -6.73 6.82
N VAL A 33 11.25 -7.91 6.39
CA VAL A 33 10.69 -8.66 5.26
C VAL A 33 10.40 -10.08 5.70
N LEU A 34 9.17 -10.53 5.48
CA LEU A 34 8.68 -11.84 5.85
C LEU A 34 8.39 -12.65 4.58
N GLY A 35 9.32 -13.56 4.26
CA GLY A 35 9.20 -14.50 3.15
C GLY A 35 9.23 -13.90 1.75
N ASP A 36 8.73 -14.68 0.81
CA ASP A 36 8.66 -14.36 -0.60
C ASP A 36 7.22 -14.12 -1.10
N ASN A 37 7.04 -13.97 -2.40
CA ASN A 37 5.74 -13.75 -3.05
C ASN A 37 4.79 -14.98 -3.01
N ASN A 38 5.22 -16.09 -2.41
CA ASN A 38 4.37 -17.28 -2.17
C ASN A 38 3.69 -17.25 -0.80
N VAL A 39 4.13 -16.40 0.13
CA VAL A 39 3.45 -16.21 1.42
C VAL A 39 2.02 -15.72 1.15
N SER A 40 1.04 -16.49 1.60
CA SER A 40 -0.38 -16.23 1.36
C SER A 40 -1.12 -15.71 2.60
N HIS A 41 -0.60 -15.99 3.79
CA HIS A 41 -1.22 -15.63 5.06
C HIS A 41 -0.17 -15.22 6.08
N LEU A 42 -0.46 -14.19 6.87
CA LEU A 42 0.26 -13.81 8.08
C LEU A 42 -0.67 -14.00 9.28
N TYR A 43 -0.34 -14.92 10.17
CA TYR A 43 -1.12 -15.18 11.37
C TYR A 43 -0.48 -14.47 12.56
N CYS A 44 -1.25 -13.59 13.20
CA CYS A 44 -0.93 -12.94 14.45
C CYS A 44 -2.12 -13.09 15.40
N ALA A 45 -1.86 -13.27 16.69
CA ALA A 45 -2.93 -13.37 17.69
C ALA A 45 -3.58 -12.01 17.97
N ASP A 46 -2.89 -10.92 17.65
CA ASP A 46 -3.35 -9.54 17.84
C ASP A 46 -2.86 -8.66 16.69
N THR A 47 -3.36 -7.41 16.63
CA THR A 47 -2.98 -6.43 15.62
C THR A 47 -1.63 -5.78 15.92
N SER A 48 -1.00 -5.21 14.88
CA SER A 48 0.22 -4.41 15.05
C SER A 48 -0.09 -3.10 15.77
N ILE A 49 0.83 -2.67 16.65
CA ILE A 49 0.81 -1.35 17.31
C ILE A 49 1.80 -0.45 16.58
N SER A 50 1.30 0.62 15.96
CA SER A 50 2.15 1.63 15.33
C SER A 50 2.41 2.78 16.31
N SER A 51 3.67 3.21 16.43
CA SER A 51 4.04 4.40 17.23
C SER A 51 3.30 5.64 16.70
N SER A 52 2.73 6.43 17.61
CA SER A 52 1.95 7.62 17.26
C SER A 52 2.00 8.73 18.34
N ASP A 53 3.07 8.75 19.14
CA ASP A 53 3.25 9.79 20.16
C ASP A 53 3.43 11.16 19.47
N SER A 54 2.67 12.17 19.95
CA SER A 54 2.72 13.51 19.38
C SER A 54 4.07 14.20 19.59
N ARG A 55 4.83 13.79 20.62
CA ARG A 55 6.16 14.34 20.94
C ARG A 55 7.21 13.91 19.93
N ASP A 56 6.96 12.83 19.17
CA ASP A 56 7.85 12.28 18.15
C ASP A 56 7.47 12.75 16.73
N LYS A 57 6.52 13.69 16.61
CA LYS A 57 6.03 14.23 15.35
C LYS A 57 6.36 15.70 15.22
N THR A 58 6.72 16.13 14.02
CA THR A 58 6.93 17.53 13.64
C THR A 58 6.12 17.90 12.42
N ASP A 59 6.04 19.17 12.08
CA ASP A 59 5.34 19.71 10.90
C ASP A 59 3.88 19.21 10.79
N ILE A 60 3.21 19.15 11.94
CA ILE A 60 1.83 18.66 12.04
C ILE A 60 0.90 19.67 11.37
N THR A 61 0.19 19.24 10.34
CA THR A 61 -0.83 20.02 9.63
C THR A 61 -2.10 19.20 9.47
N ASP A 62 -3.25 19.89 9.39
CA ASP A 62 -4.52 19.21 9.17
C ASP A 62 -4.58 18.59 7.76
N PHE A 63 -4.90 17.30 7.69
CA PHE A 63 -5.20 16.62 6.44
C PHE A 63 -6.69 16.77 6.14
N THR A 64 -7.01 17.47 5.04
CA THR A 64 -8.39 17.90 4.72
C THR A 64 -9.06 17.11 3.61
N LYS A 65 -8.42 16.08 3.07
CA LYS A 65 -8.97 15.26 1.98
C LYS A 65 -9.85 14.14 2.52
N GLY A 66 -11.04 13.97 1.96
CA GLY A 66 -12.04 13.00 2.43
C GLY A 66 -12.87 12.39 1.31
N LEU A 67 -14.11 12.85 1.14
CA LEU A 67 -15.11 12.22 0.31
C LEU A 67 -14.72 12.12 -1.17
N ASP A 68 -14.18 13.19 -1.75
CA ASP A 68 -13.76 13.17 -3.15
C ASP A 68 -12.59 12.22 -3.41
N TRP A 69 -11.67 12.09 -2.47
CA TRP A 69 -10.60 11.09 -2.55
C TRP A 69 -11.17 9.68 -2.61
N ILE A 70 -12.10 9.36 -1.68
CA ILE A 70 -12.72 8.03 -1.62
C ILE A 70 -13.53 7.73 -2.87
N LYS A 71 -14.29 8.70 -3.40
CA LYS A 71 -15.05 8.56 -4.65
C LYS A 71 -14.16 8.30 -5.87
N ALA A 72 -12.94 8.85 -5.88
CA ALA A 72 -12.01 8.66 -6.99
C ALA A 72 -11.31 7.29 -6.97
N LEU A 73 -11.28 6.59 -5.83
CA LEU A 73 -10.72 5.25 -5.75
C LEU A 73 -11.68 4.21 -6.36
N ARG A 74 -11.12 3.27 -7.12
CA ARG A 74 -11.87 2.17 -7.75
C ARG A 74 -11.56 0.83 -7.06
N PRO A 75 -12.44 0.32 -6.19
CA PRO A 75 -12.30 -1.03 -5.64
C PRO A 75 -12.39 -2.09 -6.75
N VAL A 76 -11.54 -3.10 -6.68
CA VAL A 76 -11.50 -4.19 -7.64
C VAL A 76 -11.39 -5.54 -6.95
N THR A 77 -11.87 -6.58 -7.60
CA THR A 77 -11.50 -7.95 -7.25
C THR A 77 -10.43 -8.47 -8.20
N TYR A 78 -9.50 -9.27 -7.69
CA TYR A 78 -8.39 -9.78 -8.49
C TYR A 78 -7.91 -11.14 -7.99
N ARG A 79 -7.10 -11.81 -8.81
CA ARG A 79 -6.30 -12.97 -8.44
C ARG A 79 -4.84 -12.67 -8.68
N TRP A 80 -3.99 -13.20 -7.82
CA TRP A 80 -2.56 -13.06 -8.00
C TRP A 80 -2.09 -13.91 -9.18
N ASP A 81 -1.35 -13.24 -10.08
CA ASP A 81 -0.53 -13.80 -11.14
C ASP A 81 0.72 -12.91 -11.24
N ARG A 82 1.71 -13.21 -10.44
CA ARG A 82 2.82 -12.29 -10.18
C ARG A 82 3.90 -12.40 -11.23
N ARG A 83 4.40 -11.28 -11.70
CA ARG A 83 5.53 -11.20 -12.64
C ARG A 83 6.74 -11.99 -12.16
N THR A 84 7.05 -11.96 -10.87
CA THR A 84 8.18 -12.67 -10.28
C THR A 84 8.06 -14.19 -10.33
N TRP A 85 6.87 -14.75 -10.55
CA TRP A 85 6.71 -16.18 -10.75
C TRP A 85 7.15 -16.66 -12.14
N TYR A 86 7.29 -15.73 -13.10
CA TYR A 86 7.68 -15.97 -14.50
C TYR A 86 9.09 -15.43 -14.80
N GLY A 87 9.78 -14.93 -13.79
CA GLY A 87 11.13 -14.42 -13.90
C GLY A 87 12.19 -15.51 -13.98
N THR A 88 13.39 -15.11 -14.35
CA THR A 88 14.63 -15.88 -14.31
C THR A 88 15.66 -15.17 -13.43
N ASP A 89 16.82 -15.76 -13.20
CA ASP A 89 17.89 -15.13 -12.45
C ASP A 89 18.41 -13.84 -13.15
N GLU A 90 18.42 -13.84 -14.50
CA GLU A 90 18.84 -12.69 -15.30
C GLU A 90 17.74 -11.63 -15.45
N ASN A 91 16.47 -12.06 -15.47
CA ASN A 91 15.31 -11.18 -15.56
C ASN A 91 14.26 -11.57 -14.52
N PRO A 92 14.30 -10.99 -13.30
CA PRO A 92 13.42 -11.38 -12.21
C PRO A 92 11.93 -11.08 -12.44
N TYR A 93 11.60 -10.25 -13.42
CA TYR A 93 10.23 -9.85 -13.74
C TYR A 93 9.82 -10.32 -15.12
N GLY A 94 9.24 -11.52 -15.21
CA GLY A 94 8.67 -12.06 -16.44
C GLY A 94 7.27 -11.54 -16.75
N THR A 95 6.67 -12.04 -17.81
CA THR A 95 5.32 -11.68 -18.24
C THR A 95 4.33 -12.76 -17.81
N PRO A 96 3.32 -12.44 -16.99
CA PRO A 96 2.25 -13.37 -16.64
C PRO A 96 1.48 -13.84 -17.88
N ASP A 97 1.24 -15.15 -17.97
CA ASP A 97 0.44 -15.78 -19.04
C ASP A 97 -0.78 -16.55 -18.50
N GLY A 98 -1.04 -16.44 -17.20
CA GLY A 98 -2.14 -17.09 -16.51
C GLY A 98 -1.86 -18.51 -16.02
N SER A 99 -0.73 -19.13 -16.42
CA SER A 99 -0.42 -20.53 -16.06
C SER A 99 -0.10 -20.71 -14.57
N LYS A 100 0.34 -19.64 -13.89
CA LYS A 100 0.67 -19.62 -12.45
C LYS A 100 -0.34 -18.83 -11.61
N LYS A 101 -1.43 -18.38 -12.21
CA LYS A 101 -2.48 -17.62 -11.54
C LYS A 101 -3.08 -18.42 -10.38
N ARG A 102 -3.21 -17.79 -9.23
CA ARG A 102 -3.82 -18.37 -8.03
C ARG A 102 -5.36 -18.36 -8.13
N ASN A 103 -6.01 -19.36 -7.53
CA ASN A 103 -7.48 -19.48 -7.55
C ASN A 103 -8.15 -18.53 -6.55
N GLN A 104 -7.47 -18.15 -5.47
CA GLN A 104 -8.03 -17.30 -4.44
C GLN A 104 -8.37 -15.91 -4.99
N LEU A 105 -9.61 -15.48 -4.74
CA LEU A 105 -10.09 -14.14 -5.06
C LEU A 105 -9.73 -13.17 -3.94
N HIS A 106 -9.29 -12.00 -4.31
CA HIS A 106 -8.96 -10.90 -3.40
C HIS A 106 -9.78 -9.66 -3.77
N ILE A 107 -9.91 -8.73 -2.80
CA ILE A 107 -10.44 -7.39 -3.01
C ILE A 107 -9.37 -6.37 -2.66
N GLY A 108 -9.32 -5.25 -3.37
CA GLY A 108 -8.38 -4.17 -3.09
C GLY A 108 -8.41 -3.09 -4.16
N PHE A 109 -7.29 -2.40 -4.31
CA PHE A 109 -7.09 -1.33 -5.30
C PHE A 109 -5.88 -1.66 -6.19
N LEU A 110 -5.83 -1.05 -7.36
CA LEU A 110 -4.63 -1.01 -8.19
C LEU A 110 -3.77 0.18 -7.74
N ALA A 111 -2.55 -0.11 -7.29
CA ALA A 111 -1.68 0.92 -6.68
C ALA A 111 -1.38 2.08 -7.64
N GLN A 112 -1.26 1.82 -8.94
CA GLN A 112 -1.03 2.85 -9.94
C GLN A 112 -2.24 3.79 -10.09
N GLU A 113 -3.47 3.27 -10.04
CA GLU A 113 -4.69 4.10 -10.05
C GLU A 113 -4.81 4.92 -8.76
N ALA A 114 -4.50 4.32 -7.61
CA ALA A 114 -4.47 5.03 -6.34
C ALA A 114 -3.40 6.14 -6.31
N LEU A 115 -2.25 5.94 -6.96
CA LEU A 115 -1.21 6.96 -7.09
C LEU A 115 -1.69 8.16 -7.91
N GLU A 116 -2.46 7.95 -8.97
CA GLU A 116 -3.04 9.07 -9.73
C GLU A 116 -4.04 9.86 -8.89
N VAL A 117 -4.80 9.20 -8.01
CA VAL A 117 -5.65 9.91 -7.03
C VAL A 117 -4.81 10.71 -6.04
N GLU A 118 -3.69 10.17 -5.53
CA GLU A 118 -2.76 10.94 -4.70
C GLU A 118 -2.24 12.17 -5.43
N LYS A 119 -1.77 12.03 -6.67
CA LYS A 119 -1.22 13.13 -7.49
C LYS A 119 -2.23 14.24 -7.74
N THR A 120 -3.48 13.90 -8.05
CA THR A 120 -4.54 14.90 -8.24
C THR A 120 -4.87 15.67 -6.96
N ASN A 121 -4.49 15.13 -5.81
CA ASN A 121 -4.63 15.74 -4.49
C ASN A 121 -3.36 16.43 -3.97
N GLY A 122 -2.30 16.48 -4.77
CA GLY A 122 -1.04 17.19 -4.47
C GLY A 122 -0.01 16.35 -3.71
N TYR A 123 -0.13 15.01 -3.72
CA TYR A 123 0.80 14.06 -3.12
C TYR A 123 1.33 13.08 -4.16
N GLY A 124 2.29 12.21 -3.81
CA GLY A 124 2.76 11.14 -4.69
C GLY A 124 3.63 11.61 -5.86
N SER A 125 4.22 12.81 -5.77
CA SER A 125 5.17 13.31 -6.77
C SER A 125 6.55 12.67 -6.62
N SER A 126 6.87 12.20 -5.44
CA SER A 126 8.09 11.46 -5.09
C SER A 126 7.78 10.30 -4.15
N LYS A 127 8.75 9.41 -3.89
CA LYS A 127 8.57 8.33 -2.89
C LYS A 127 8.30 8.86 -1.49
N ASP A 128 8.87 10.01 -1.16
CA ASP A 128 8.80 10.57 0.20
C ASP A 128 7.43 11.20 0.51
N ASP A 129 6.69 11.62 -0.51
CA ASP A 129 5.35 12.20 -0.35
C ASP A 129 4.21 11.26 -0.79
N MET A 130 4.51 9.98 -1.06
CA MET A 130 3.49 8.93 -1.23
C MET A 130 2.84 8.59 0.12
N LEU A 131 1.56 8.88 0.26
CA LEU A 131 0.81 8.67 1.50
C LEU A 131 0.30 7.23 1.64
N ILE A 132 -0.47 6.75 0.68
CA ILE A 132 -1.17 5.47 0.68
C ILE A 132 -0.43 4.45 -0.19
N VAL A 133 0.12 4.91 -1.31
CA VAL A 133 0.91 4.05 -2.20
C VAL A 133 2.36 3.95 -1.69
N ASN A 134 3.01 2.86 -2.03
CA ASN A 134 4.43 2.64 -1.81
C ASN A 134 5.07 2.13 -3.10
N LEU A 135 6.16 2.76 -3.53
CA LEU A 135 7.03 2.23 -4.56
C LEU A 135 8.26 1.62 -3.87
N ASN A 136 8.55 0.37 -4.17
CA ASN A 136 9.67 -0.35 -3.56
C ASN A 136 11.02 0.29 -3.91
N ASP A 137 12.05 -0.08 -3.16
CA ASP A 137 13.40 0.49 -3.31
C ASP A 137 14.02 0.17 -4.69
N ASP A 138 13.61 -0.92 -5.31
CA ASP A 138 14.03 -1.33 -6.67
C ASP A 138 13.26 -0.64 -7.80
N ASP A 139 12.32 0.24 -7.51
CA ASP A 139 11.43 0.94 -8.45
C ASP A 139 10.57 0.02 -9.35
N MET A 140 10.49 -1.27 -9.04
CA MET A 140 9.83 -2.25 -9.89
C MET A 140 8.44 -2.65 -9.41
N SER A 141 8.12 -2.44 -8.14
CA SER A 141 6.88 -2.94 -7.54
C SER A 141 6.19 -1.91 -6.67
N TYR A 142 4.89 -1.78 -6.86
CA TYR A 142 4.02 -0.94 -6.05
C TYR A 142 3.31 -1.76 -4.97
N GLY A 143 3.11 -1.14 -3.81
CA GLY A 143 2.31 -1.64 -2.70
C GLY A 143 1.28 -0.62 -2.23
N MET A 144 0.42 -1.04 -1.30
CA MET A 144 -0.58 -0.19 -0.67
C MET A 144 -0.43 -0.24 0.85
N LYS A 145 -0.49 0.93 1.49
CA LYS A 145 -0.55 1.12 2.94
C LYS A 145 -2.02 1.31 3.33
N TYR A 146 -2.79 0.22 3.33
CA TYR A 146 -4.26 0.26 3.49
C TYR A 146 -4.72 0.96 4.77
N GLU A 147 -3.97 0.84 5.86
CA GLU A 147 -4.26 1.50 7.14
C GLU A 147 -4.25 3.03 7.04
N ARG A 148 -3.53 3.60 6.07
CA ARG A 148 -3.48 5.04 5.83
C ARG A 148 -4.74 5.60 5.12
N LEU A 149 -5.63 4.73 4.68
CA LEU A 149 -6.98 5.13 4.23
C LEU A 149 -7.88 5.52 5.42
N VAL A 150 -7.57 5.09 6.64
CA VAL A 150 -8.42 5.41 7.81
C VAL A 150 -8.60 6.91 8.03
N PRO A 151 -7.55 7.76 8.03
CA PRO A 151 -7.73 9.22 8.14
C PRO A 151 -8.58 9.82 7.02
N VAL A 152 -8.42 9.33 5.79
CA VAL A 152 -9.22 9.77 4.63
C VAL A 152 -10.70 9.40 4.82
N LEU A 153 -10.97 8.19 5.28
CA LEU A 153 -12.34 7.71 5.58
C LEU A 153 -12.96 8.52 6.71
N VAL A 154 -12.20 8.88 7.75
CA VAL A 154 -12.69 9.73 8.85
C VAL A 154 -13.14 11.09 8.31
N ASN A 155 -12.36 11.72 7.44
CA ASN A 155 -12.76 12.99 6.81
C ASN A 155 -13.97 12.80 5.90
N ALA A 156 -14.01 11.78 5.07
CA ALA A 156 -15.14 11.48 4.19
C ALA A 156 -16.46 11.30 4.97
N ILE A 157 -16.40 10.62 6.13
CA ILE A 157 -17.56 10.44 7.01
C ILE A 157 -18.00 11.79 7.61
N LYS A 158 -17.06 12.64 8.05
CA LYS A 158 -17.38 13.98 8.57
C LYS A 158 -18.03 14.87 7.53
N GLU A 159 -17.51 14.88 6.31
CA GLU A 159 -18.06 15.64 5.17
C GLU A 159 -19.48 15.17 4.85
N LEU A 160 -19.67 13.83 4.70
CA LEU A 160 -20.98 13.24 4.43
C LEU A 160 -21.99 13.53 5.55
N SER A 161 -21.55 13.47 6.81
CA SER A 161 -22.40 13.80 7.96
C SER A 161 -22.86 15.26 7.91
N ALA A 162 -21.97 16.20 7.56
CA ALA A 162 -22.32 17.61 7.43
C ALA A 162 -23.32 17.85 6.28
N GLU A 163 -23.15 17.18 5.12
CA GLU A 163 -24.10 17.24 4.00
C GLU A 163 -25.48 16.75 4.42
N VAL A 164 -25.56 15.62 5.14
CA VAL A 164 -26.84 15.07 5.64
C VAL A 164 -27.53 16.03 6.60
N GLU A 165 -26.79 16.66 7.52
CA GLU A 165 -27.37 17.65 8.45
C GLU A 165 -27.93 18.88 7.70
N GLN A 166 -27.28 19.33 6.61
CA GLN A 166 -27.75 20.43 5.79
C GLN A 166 -29.04 20.08 5.00
N LEU A 167 -29.25 18.81 4.66
CA LEU A 167 -30.43 18.37 3.91
C LEU A 167 -31.66 18.12 4.81
N LYS A 168 -31.47 17.77 6.08
CA LYS A 168 -32.59 17.51 7.03
C LYS A 168 -33.66 18.61 7.11
N PRO A 169 -33.32 19.91 7.20
CA PRO A 169 -34.34 20.98 7.22
C PRO A 169 -35.16 21.06 5.93
N GLN A 170 -34.59 20.65 4.79
CA GLN A 170 -35.27 20.70 3.49
C GLN A 170 -36.29 19.59 3.31
N LEU A 171 -36.18 18.51 4.07
CA LEU A 171 -37.11 17.36 4.03
C LEU A 171 -38.30 17.55 4.96
N ASN A 172 -38.26 18.50 5.91
CA ASN A 172 -39.29 18.76 6.90
C ASN A 172 -40.19 19.99 6.55
N ASN A 173 -39.98 20.56 5.38
CA ASN A 173 -40.81 21.61 4.78
C ASN A 173 -41.61 21.06 3.60
#